data_ccf7ae4dec45e4ce2ff9a776bb0acadb
#
_entry.id   ccf7ae4dec45e4ce2ff9a776bb0acadb
#
_cell.length_a   1.000
_cell.length_b   1.000
_cell.length_c   1.000
_cell.angle_alpha   90.00
_cell.angle_beta   90.00
_cell.angle_gamma   90.00
#
_symmetry.space_group_name_H-M   'P 1'
#
loop_
_entity.id
_entity.type
_entity.pdbx_description
1 polymer ?
#
loop_
_entity_poly.entity_id
_entity_poly.type
_entity_poly.pdbx_seq_one_letter_code
_entity_poly.pdbx_strand_id
1 'polypeptide(L)'
;MKKLLLLFTVLILNSLQAQEVKTLTYFQNDTLKLDLDLYLPKKKAGEKIPLILFAFGGGFSGGERTSEKDFGLFMAKNGYAVASISYSLYMKGKDFGCKGTLTEKIKAIQIGVSDMWQATAFMIENADKYNLDTSKFFISGISAGAEIGFHASFWDYKLMNLYKSNLPENFKYKGFIGGSGAIQDINLITKEKAIPMLLAHGNNDDTVPYAAGSHRSCPTNASGWMILFGSYAVYNQMQDLHKDIELITFCGGGHEFSGYLFHEGQQYVLDFVNDVLNGKKFQSHLIIPSNKKGKDSGKYLFCE
;
A
#
# COMPACT_ATOMS: atom_id res chain seq x y z
N MET A 1 38.94 5.63 -62.25
CA MET A 1 37.99 6.45 -61.51
C MET A 1 37.31 5.53 -60.43
N LYS A 2 37.82 5.56 -59.20
CA LYS A 2 37.25 4.77 -58.06
C LYS A 2 36.24 5.63 -57.35
N LYS A 3 34.95 5.25 -57.37
CA LYS A 3 33.89 5.93 -56.60
C LYS A 3 33.98 5.43 -55.12
N LEU A 4 34.31 6.38 -54.23
CA LEU A 4 34.32 6.16 -52.81
C LEU A 4 32.86 6.29 -52.29
N LEU A 5 32.30 5.18 -51.83
CA LEU A 5 30.97 5.13 -51.23
C LEU A 5 31.11 5.44 -49.73
N LEU A 6 30.69 6.64 -49.33
CA LEU A 6 30.69 7.05 -47.91
C LEU A 6 29.42 6.48 -47.27
N LEU A 7 29.61 5.46 -46.41
CA LEU A 7 28.54 4.87 -45.59
C LEU A 7 28.33 5.76 -44.34
N PHE A 8 27.28 6.55 -44.30
CA PHE A 8 26.86 7.28 -43.10
C PHE A 8 26.11 6.33 -42.15
N THR A 9 26.79 5.76 -41.18
CA THR A 9 26.17 5.05 -40.07
C THR A 9 25.61 6.09 -39.08
N VAL A 10 24.30 6.30 -39.12
CA VAL A 10 23.59 7.05 -38.08
C VAL A 10 23.51 6.17 -36.84
N LEU A 11 24.42 6.38 -35.90
CA LEU A 11 24.31 5.84 -34.54
C LEU A 11 23.12 6.53 -33.85
N ILE A 12 21.97 5.86 -33.81
CA ILE A 12 20.88 6.24 -32.93
C ILE A 12 21.36 5.91 -31.53
N LEU A 13 21.93 6.89 -30.83
CA LEU A 13 22.15 6.87 -29.40
C LEU A 13 20.78 6.87 -28.74
N ASN A 14 20.18 5.69 -28.53
CA ASN A 14 19.17 5.51 -27.52
C ASN A 14 19.82 5.84 -26.19
N SER A 15 19.75 7.10 -25.76
CA SER A 15 20.07 7.47 -24.39
C SER A 15 19.13 6.66 -23.49
N LEU A 16 19.67 5.64 -22.85
CA LEU A 16 19.07 4.98 -21.69
C LEU A 16 19.00 6.04 -20.58
N GLN A 17 18.02 6.92 -20.71
CA GLN A 17 17.73 7.87 -19.64
C GLN A 17 17.20 7.06 -18.47
N ALA A 18 17.99 6.96 -17.40
CA ALA A 18 17.62 6.29 -16.16
C ALA A 18 16.29 6.87 -15.64
N GLN A 19 15.48 6.03 -15.01
CA GLN A 19 14.32 6.49 -14.25
C GLN A 19 14.78 7.47 -13.18
N GLU A 20 14.05 8.55 -12.99
CA GLU A 20 14.41 9.56 -12.00
C GLU A 20 13.88 9.15 -10.62
N VAL A 21 14.77 9.08 -9.63
CA VAL A 21 14.40 8.89 -8.22
C VAL A 21 14.81 10.13 -7.45
N LYS A 22 13.86 10.71 -6.70
CA LYS A 22 14.09 11.92 -5.89
C LYS A 22 13.72 11.64 -4.45
N THR A 23 14.63 11.92 -3.52
CA THR A 23 14.30 11.98 -2.10
C THR A 23 13.81 13.38 -1.75
N LEU A 24 12.61 13.45 -1.16
CA LEU A 24 11.95 14.69 -0.81
C LEU A 24 11.54 14.67 0.66
N THR A 25 11.79 15.76 1.38
CA THR A 25 11.28 15.92 2.75
C THR A 25 9.84 16.41 2.68
N TYR A 26 8.89 15.61 3.16
CA TYR A 26 7.47 15.97 3.16
C TYR A 26 6.98 16.48 4.52
N PHE A 27 7.73 16.20 5.59
CA PHE A 27 7.45 16.72 6.91
C PHE A 27 8.76 16.94 7.69
N GLN A 28 8.87 18.06 8.39
CA GLN A 28 10.00 18.35 9.28
C GLN A 28 9.58 19.28 10.41
N ASN A 29 9.98 18.92 11.63
CA ASN A 29 9.94 19.79 12.81
C ASN A 29 11.24 19.62 13.61
N ASP A 30 11.31 20.13 14.84
CA ASP A 30 12.53 20.11 15.67
C ASP A 30 12.98 18.69 16.04
N THR A 31 12.10 17.70 16.03
CA THR A 31 12.37 16.33 16.54
C THR A 31 12.19 15.25 15.49
N LEU A 32 11.53 15.54 14.38
CA LEU A 32 11.15 14.54 13.37
C LEU A 32 11.36 15.07 11.97
N LYS A 33 12.03 14.28 11.14
CA LYS A 33 12.15 14.50 9.69
C LYS A 33 11.66 13.27 8.98
N LEU A 34 10.69 13.44 8.09
CA LEU A 34 10.11 12.38 7.26
C LEU A 34 10.34 12.69 5.78
N ASP A 35 10.99 11.75 5.12
CA ASP A 35 11.29 11.82 3.70
C ASP A 35 10.45 10.81 2.91
N LEU A 36 10.28 11.04 1.62
CA LEU A 36 9.79 10.06 0.66
C LEU A 36 10.75 9.93 -0.52
N ASP A 37 10.79 8.74 -1.12
CA ASP A 37 11.47 8.52 -2.39
C ASP A 37 10.43 8.49 -3.50
N LEU A 38 10.52 9.49 -4.40
CA LEU A 38 9.63 9.64 -5.54
C LEU A 38 10.28 9.02 -6.78
N TYR A 39 9.71 7.90 -7.24
CA TYR A 39 10.08 7.24 -8.48
C TYR A 39 9.20 7.78 -9.60
N LEU A 40 9.81 8.36 -10.63
CA LEU A 40 9.09 9.02 -11.72
C LEU A 40 9.25 8.25 -13.04
N PRO A 41 8.16 8.06 -13.78
CA PRO A 41 8.25 7.54 -15.15
C PRO A 41 8.93 8.55 -16.08
N LYS A 42 9.43 8.06 -17.21
CA LYS A 42 9.87 8.94 -18.29
C LYS A 42 8.68 9.84 -18.72
N LYS A 43 8.90 11.14 -18.80
CA LYS A 43 7.86 12.10 -19.18
C LYS A 43 7.32 11.78 -20.58
N LYS A 44 6.01 11.57 -20.68
CA LYS A 44 5.28 11.68 -21.93
C LYS A 44 4.67 13.08 -22.00
N ALA A 45 4.85 13.79 -23.10
CA ALA A 45 4.29 15.12 -23.26
C ALA A 45 2.75 15.06 -23.21
N GLY A 46 2.12 15.89 -22.37
CA GLY A 46 0.67 16.11 -22.33
C GLY A 46 -0.15 15.19 -21.41
N GLU A 47 0.42 14.11 -20.84
CA GLU A 47 -0.32 13.23 -19.93
C GLU A 47 0.11 13.45 -18.47
N LYS A 48 -0.87 13.70 -17.59
CA LYS A 48 -0.62 13.70 -16.13
C LYS A 48 -0.47 12.28 -15.62
N ILE A 49 0.45 12.09 -14.66
CA ILE A 49 0.92 10.80 -14.17
C ILE A 49 0.11 10.37 -12.94
N PRO A 50 -0.47 9.15 -12.90
CA PRO A 50 -1.03 8.58 -11.68
C PRO A 50 0.06 8.33 -10.63
N LEU A 51 -0.29 8.46 -9.33
CA LEU A 51 0.63 8.25 -8.23
C LEU A 51 0.17 7.11 -7.33
N ILE A 52 1.11 6.28 -6.87
CA ILE A 52 0.92 5.28 -5.82
C ILE A 52 1.73 5.72 -4.60
N LEU A 53 1.06 6.06 -3.51
CA LEU A 53 1.73 6.25 -2.21
C LEU A 53 1.93 4.89 -1.56
N PHE A 54 3.14 4.62 -1.07
CA PHE A 54 3.49 3.33 -0.51
C PHE A 54 4.08 3.47 0.90
N ALA A 55 3.59 2.63 1.85
CA ALA A 55 4.13 2.48 3.19
C ALA A 55 4.67 1.06 3.42
N PHE A 56 5.90 0.96 3.89
CA PHE A 56 6.56 -0.30 4.19
C PHE A 56 6.00 -1.00 5.45
N GLY A 57 6.30 -2.28 5.62
CA GLY A 57 5.99 -3.05 6.82
C GLY A 57 6.97 -2.80 7.96
N GLY A 58 6.82 -3.57 9.07
CA GLY A 58 7.76 -3.53 10.19
C GLY A 58 7.15 -3.18 11.55
N GLY A 59 5.82 -3.32 11.71
CA GLY A 59 5.13 -3.20 12.99
C GLY A 59 5.30 -1.85 13.67
N PHE A 60 5.40 -0.76 12.91
CA PHE A 60 5.62 0.60 13.40
C PHE A 60 6.93 0.77 14.23
N SER A 61 7.84 -0.20 14.19
CA SER A 61 9.08 -0.22 14.98
C SER A 61 10.35 -0.31 14.13
N GLY A 62 10.25 -0.73 12.89
CA GLY A 62 11.35 -0.91 11.94
C GLY A 62 10.89 -0.80 10.50
N GLY A 63 11.81 -1.06 9.57
CA GLY A 63 11.60 -0.89 8.12
C GLY A 63 12.06 0.46 7.60
N GLU A 64 12.10 0.60 6.30
CA GLU A 64 12.54 1.82 5.62
C GLU A 64 11.90 1.96 4.24
N ARG A 65 11.78 3.19 3.73
CA ARG A 65 11.17 3.51 2.44
C ARG A 65 11.91 2.92 1.23
N THR A 66 13.18 2.55 1.40
CA THR A 66 14.01 1.99 0.32
C THR A 66 13.81 0.49 0.12
N SER A 67 13.08 -0.20 1.03
CA SER A 67 12.88 -1.66 0.98
C SER A 67 12.21 -2.12 -0.33
N GLU A 68 11.29 -1.31 -0.87
CA GLU A 68 10.53 -1.64 -2.09
C GLU A 68 10.98 -0.82 -3.31
N LYS A 69 12.29 -0.55 -3.41
CA LYS A 69 12.88 0.18 -4.54
C LYS A 69 12.54 -0.46 -5.89
N ASP A 70 12.60 -1.78 -5.97
CA ASP A 70 12.36 -2.51 -7.23
C ASP A 70 10.91 -2.38 -7.68
N PHE A 71 9.95 -2.38 -6.75
CA PHE A 71 8.55 -2.07 -7.03
C PHE A 71 8.39 -0.64 -7.56
N GLY A 72 9.03 0.34 -6.91
CA GLY A 72 9.01 1.73 -7.36
C GLY A 72 9.53 1.89 -8.79
N LEU A 73 10.65 1.23 -9.12
CA LEU A 73 11.24 1.23 -10.46
C LEU A 73 10.36 0.48 -11.49
N PHE A 74 9.76 -0.65 -11.10
CA PHE A 74 8.85 -1.41 -11.96
C PHE A 74 7.64 -0.56 -12.36
N MET A 75 6.97 0.08 -11.40
CA MET A 75 5.80 0.91 -11.67
C MET A 75 6.16 2.16 -12.47
N ALA A 76 7.31 2.78 -12.18
CA ALA A 76 7.80 3.93 -12.95
C ALA A 76 8.12 3.56 -14.41
N LYS A 77 8.67 2.36 -14.67
CA LYS A 77 8.87 1.85 -16.04
C LYS A 77 7.54 1.70 -16.80
N ASN A 78 6.45 1.41 -16.09
CA ASN A 78 5.12 1.20 -16.65
C ASN A 78 4.25 2.47 -16.66
N GLY A 79 4.81 3.66 -16.37
CA GLY A 79 4.11 4.94 -16.52
C GLY A 79 3.46 5.49 -15.25
N TYR A 80 3.69 4.88 -14.09
CA TYR A 80 3.14 5.27 -12.79
C TYR A 80 4.22 5.89 -11.91
N ALA A 81 3.91 6.98 -11.21
CA ALA A 81 4.78 7.46 -10.15
C ALA A 81 4.55 6.65 -8.87
N VAL A 82 5.62 6.43 -8.09
CA VAL A 82 5.53 5.85 -6.75
C VAL A 82 6.19 6.78 -5.75
N ALA A 83 5.48 7.11 -4.66
CA ALA A 83 6.03 7.81 -3.51
C ALA A 83 6.14 6.83 -2.35
N SER A 84 7.32 6.26 -2.13
CA SER A 84 7.59 5.40 -0.97
C SER A 84 7.94 6.28 0.21
N ILE A 85 7.10 6.28 1.26
CA ILE A 85 7.22 7.20 2.39
C ILE A 85 7.97 6.58 3.57
N SER A 86 8.80 7.37 4.27
CA SER A 86 9.08 7.11 5.68
C SER A 86 7.86 7.48 6.50
N TYR A 87 7.64 6.81 7.60
CA TYR A 87 6.64 7.19 8.60
C TYR A 87 7.22 7.00 10.01
N SER A 88 6.60 7.61 11.00
CA SER A 88 7.07 7.60 12.40
C SER A 88 7.07 6.18 12.95
N LEU A 89 8.24 5.71 13.37
CA LEU A 89 8.41 4.40 13.98
C LEU A 89 8.07 4.47 15.48
N TYR A 90 6.82 4.81 15.79
CA TYR A 90 6.37 5.09 17.16
C TYR A 90 6.55 3.94 18.14
N MET A 91 6.53 2.71 17.63
CA MET A 91 6.74 1.50 18.44
C MET A 91 8.20 1.09 18.59
N LYS A 92 9.15 1.87 18.06
CA LYS A 92 10.59 1.58 18.24
C LYS A 92 10.93 1.56 19.73
N GLY A 93 11.46 0.43 20.20
CA GLY A 93 11.74 0.20 21.64
C GLY A 93 10.52 -0.14 22.49
N LYS A 94 9.33 -0.32 21.90
CA LYS A 94 8.08 -0.73 22.55
C LYS A 94 7.59 -2.07 21.99
N ASP A 95 6.67 -2.72 22.73
CA ASP A 95 6.04 -3.97 22.27
C ASP A 95 4.74 -3.67 21.49
N PHE A 96 4.73 -3.93 20.18
CA PHE A 96 3.51 -3.92 19.35
C PHE A 96 2.76 -5.27 19.41
N GLY A 97 3.18 -6.18 20.28
CA GLY A 97 2.58 -7.50 20.50
C GLY A 97 1.60 -7.55 21.64
N CYS A 98 1.54 -8.72 22.29
CA CYS A 98 0.55 -9.00 23.33
C CYS A 98 0.87 -8.34 24.69
N LYS A 99 2.13 -7.99 24.95
CA LYS A 99 2.57 -7.33 26.19
C LYS A 99 2.47 -5.80 26.11
N GLY A 100 2.30 -5.24 24.94
CA GLY A 100 2.04 -3.82 24.75
C GLY A 100 0.64 -3.45 25.25
N THR A 101 0.24 -2.18 25.06
CA THR A 101 -1.11 -1.75 25.41
C THR A 101 -1.93 -1.44 24.17
N LEU A 102 -3.24 -1.64 24.24
CA LEU A 102 -4.17 -1.31 23.16
C LEU A 102 -4.05 0.18 22.73
N THR A 103 -3.93 1.08 23.70
CA THR A 103 -3.77 2.52 23.44
C THR A 103 -2.52 2.85 22.62
N GLU A 104 -1.39 2.22 22.92
CA GLU A 104 -0.14 2.41 22.18
C GLU A 104 -0.26 1.88 20.74
N LYS A 105 -0.94 0.74 20.55
CA LYS A 105 -1.21 0.19 19.21
C LYS A 105 -2.06 1.14 18.37
N ILE A 106 -3.18 1.61 18.91
CA ILE A 106 -4.07 2.56 18.23
C ILE A 106 -3.31 3.85 17.89
N LYS A 107 -2.53 4.36 18.84
CA LYS A 107 -1.71 5.56 18.64
C LYS A 107 -0.66 5.37 17.55
N ALA A 108 -0.02 4.21 17.48
CA ALA A 108 0.94 3.90 16.41
C ALA A 108 0.31 3.96 15.02
N ILE A 109 -0.87 3.34 14.88
CA ILE A 109 -1.65 3.38 13.63
C ILE A 109 -2.04 4.83 13.32
N GLN A 110 -2.56 5.59 14.30
CA GLN A 110 -3.01 6.99 14.10
C GLN A 110 -1.86 7.91 13.65
N ILE A 111 -0.68 7.75 14.23
CA ILE A 111 0.51 8.51 13.83
C ILE A 111 0.90 8.14 12.38
N GLY A 112 1.01 6.85 12.07
CA GLY A 112 1.36 6.41 10.70
C GLY A 112 0.35 6.87 9.66
N VAL A 113 -0.94 6.88 9.98
CA VAL A 113 -2.02 7.40 9.12
C VAL A 113 -1.87 8.92 8.93
N SER A 114 -1.56 9.67 10.00
CA SER A 114 -1.33 11.10 9.90
C SER A 114 -0.10 11.44 9.04
N ASP A 115 0.97 10.63 9.15
CA ASP A 115 2.16 10.75 8.30
C ASP A 115 1.80 10.49 6.81
N MET A 116 0.98 9.47 6.53
CA MET A 116 0.51 9.17 5.17
C MET A 116 -0.34 10.31 4.60
N TRP A 117 -1.25 10.88 5.37
CA TRP A 117 -2.05 12.03 4.95
C TRP A 117 -1.19 13.26 4.70
N GLN A 118 -0.16 13.49 5.54
CA GLN A 118 0.81 14.57 5.34
C GLN A 118 1.59 14.39 4.03
N ALA A 119 2.07 13.16 3.76
CA ALA A 119 2.74 12.85 2.50
C ALA A 119 1.81 13.02 1.29
N THR A 120 0.54 12.62 1.43
CA THR A 120 -0.48 12.80 0.39
C THR A 120 -0.72 14.28 0.08
N ALA A 121 -0.89 15.12 1.11
CA ALA A 121 -1.06 16.56 0.97
C ALA A 121 0.16 17.20 0.29
N PHE A 122 1.37 16.82 0.72
CA PHE A 122 2.62 17.28 0.10
C PHE A 122 2.68 16.92 -1.39
N MET A 123 2.27 15.71 -1.77
CA MET A 123 2.26 15.29 -3.18
C MET A 123 1.18 16.02 -3.99
N ILE A 124 0.04 16.36 -3.39
CA ILE A 124 -1.00 17.19 -4.02
C ILE A 124 -0.47 18.61 -4.26
N GLU A 125 0.15 19.24 -3.28
CA GLU A 125 0.75 20.58 -3.38
C GLU A 125 1.85 20.66 -4.45
N ASN A 126 2.59 19.56 -4.66
CA ASN A 126 3.66 19.47 -5.65
C ASN A 126 3.23 18.79 -6.96
N ALA A 127 1.92 18.57 -7.18
CA ALA A 127 1.44 17.78 -8.31
C ALA A 127 1.83 18.40 -9.67
N ASP A 128 1.72 19.70 -9.84
CA ASP A 128 2.09 20.36 -11.09
C ASP A 128 3.62 20.28 -11.36
N LYS A 129 4.44 20.39 -10.33
CA LYS A 129 5.90 20.27 -10.44
C LYS A 129 6.33 18.90 -10.98
N TYR A 130 5.63 17.84 -10.58
CA TYR A 130 5.91 16.45 -10.97
C TYR A 130 4.97 15.91 -12.04
N ASN A 131 4.07 16.76 -12.56
CA ASN A 131 3.07 16.39 -13.58
C ASN A 131 2.14 15.26 -13.12
N LEU A 132 1.70 15.27 -11.87
CA LEU A 132 0.82 14.25 -11.28
C LEU A 132 -0.65 14.56 -11.50
N ASP A 133 -1.47 13.51 -11.63
CA ASP A 133 -2.93 13.58 -11.65
C ASP A 133 -3.48 13.31 -10.24
N THR A 134 -3.87 14.35 -9.53
CA THR A 134 -4.36 14.25 -8.15
C THR A 134 -5.67 13.47 -8.01
N SER A 135 -6.39 13.26 -9.11
CA SER A 135 -7.59 12.40 -9.15
C SER A 135 -7.27 10.91 -9.29
N LYS A 136 -5.99 10.57 -9.50
CA LYS A 136 -5.49 9.21 -9.72
C LYS A 136 -4.40 8.83 -8.71
N PHE A 137 -4.62 9.20 -7.45
CA PHE A 137 -3.75 8.80 -6.35
C PHE A 137 -4.25 7.50 -5.74
N PHE A 138 -3.39 6.47 -5.78
CA PHE A 138 -3.59 5.19 -5.09
C PHE A 138 -2.82 5.19 -3.78
N ILE A 139 -3.27 4.35 -2.84
CA ILE A 139 -2.55 4.11 -1.60
C ILE A 139 -2.19 2.63 -1.51
N SER A 140 -1.02 2.32 -0.96
CA SER A 140 -0.54 0.95 -0.87
C SER A 140 0.34 0.71 0.35
N GLY A 141 0.49 -0.55 0.73
CA GLY A 141 1.41 -0.90 1.82
C GLY A 141 1.46 -2.38 2.16
N ILE A 142 2.43 -2.70 3.01
CA ILE A 142 2.71 -4.06 3.51
C ILE A 142 2.51 -4.09 5.01
N SER A 143 1.79 -5.09 5.58
CA SER A 143 1.69 -5.29 7.02
C SER A 143 1.25 -4.01 7.75
N ALA A 144 2.04 -3.46 8.66
CA ALA A 144 1.79 -2.16 9.30
C ALA A 144 1.51 -1.03 8.28
N GLY A 145 2.21 -1.02 7.13
CA GLY A 145 1.94 -0.08 6.03
C GLY A 145 0.58 -0.31 5.38
N ALA A 146 0.12 -1.56 5.27
CA ALA A 146 -1.22 -1.87 4.80
C ALA A 146 -2.30 -1.49 5.84
N GLU A 147 -2.01 -1.61 7.14
CA GLU A 147 -2.88 -1.07 8.20
C GLU A 147 -2.97 0.46 8.10
N ILE A 148 -1.86 1.17 7.83
CA ILE A 148 -1.88 2.61 7.51
C ILE A 148 -2.80 2.87 6.31
N GLY A 149 -2.64 2.09 5.22
CA GLY A 149 -3.43 2.25 4.00
C GLY A 149 -4.93 2.09 4.21
N PHE A 150 -5.35 1.05 4.96
CA PHE A 150 -6.75 0.86 5.33
C PHE A 150 -7.29 2.04 6.12
N HIS A 151 -6.63 2.41 7.21
CA HIS A 151 -7.14 3.46 8.09
C HIS A 151 -7.08 4.84 7.44
N ALA A 152 -6.06 5.15 6.64
CA ALA A 152 -5.99 6.39 5.86
C ALA A 152 -7.10 6.50 4.81
N SER A 153 -7.60 5.37 4.31
CA SER A 153 -8.69 5.34 3.32
C SER A 153 -10.08 5.51 3.93
N PHE A 154 -10.28 5.08 5.20
CA PHE A 154 -11.62 4.95 5.78
C PHE A 154 -11.86 5.73 7.06
N TRP A 155 -10.84 6.10 7.81
CA TRP A 155 -11.01 6.96 8.97
C TRP A 155 -11.47 8.36 8.57
N ASP A 156 -12.18 9.02 9.49
CA ASP A 156 -12.51 10.42 9.33
C ASP A 156 -11.26 11.28 9.51
N TYR A 157 -10.85 11.91 8.42
CA TYR A 157 -9.65 12.75 8.38
C TYR A 157 -9.72 13.90 9.41
N LYS A 158 -10.87 14.56 9.56
CA LYS A 158 -11.02 15.72 10.46
C LYS A 158 -10.91 15.32 11.93
N LEU A 159 -11.30 14.09 12.28
CA LEU A 159 -11.25 13.56 13.64
C LEU A 159 -9.92 12.89 13.99
N MET A 160 -9.32 12.20 13.06
CA MET A 160 -8.20 11.29 13.33
C MET A 160 -6.83 11.88 13.00
N ASN A 161 -6.75 12.92 12.16
CA ASN A 161 -5.48 13.55 11.80
C ASN A 161 -4.85 14.30 12.97
N LEU A 162 -3.57 14.03 13.23
CA LEU A 162 -2.80 14.66 14.30
C LEU A 162 -2.05 15.92 13.84
N TYR A 163 -1.98 16.16 12.54
CA TYR A 163 -1.24 17.29 11.97
C TYR A 163 -2.16 18.29 11.27
N LYS A 164 -1.64 19.50 11.05
CA LYS A 164 -2.32 20.50 10.24
C LYS A 164 -1.98 20.30 8.75
N SER A 165 -2.33 19.16 8.19
CA SER A 165 -2.22 18.94 6.75
C SER A 165 -3.54 19.31 6.05
N ASN A 166 -3.45 19.76 4.81
CA ASN A 166 -4.61 20.24 4.06
C ASN A 166 -4.94 19.27 2.93
N LEU A 167 -5.59 18.13 3.25
CA LEU A 167 -6.24 17.35 2.22
C LEU A 167 -7.51 18.07 1.75
N PRO A 168 -7.80 18.08 0.44
CA PRO A 168 -9.07 18.57 -0.08
C PRO A 168 -10.26 17.89 0.63
N GLU A 169 -11.33 18.62 0.93
CA GLU A 169 -12.45 18.12 1.74
C GLU A 169 -13.08 16.81 1.22
N ASN A 170 -13.10 16.62 -0.09
CA ASN A 170 -13.65 15.43 -0.74
C ASN A 170 -12.57 14.50 -1.32
N PHE A 171 -11.34 14.61 -0.83
CA PHE A 171 -10.26 13.75 -1.30
C PHE A 171 -10.56 12.28 -0.99
N LYS A 172 -10.39 11.42 -1.99
CA LYS A 172 -10.43 9.96 -1.86
C LYS A 172 -9.32 9.36 -2.71
N TYR A 173 -8.67 8.35 -2.17
CA TYR A 173 -7.76 7.54 -2.97
C TYR A 173 -8.54 6.82 -4.08
N LYS A 174 -7.90 6.65 -5.23
CA LYS A 174 -8.49 5.99 -6.41
C LYS A 174 -8.63 4.48 -6.24
N GLY A 175 -7.78 3.89 -5.41
CA GLY A 175 -7.80 2.48 -5.04
C GLY A 175 -6.77 2.18 -3.94
N PHE A 176 -6.89 1.01 -3.31
CA PHE A 176 -5.99 0.53 -2.27
C PHE A 176 -5.36 -0.81 -2.64
N ILE A 177 -4.07 -0.96 -2.37
CA ILE A 177 -3.28 -2.17 -2.61
C ILE A 177 -2.63 -2.58 -1.30
N GLY A 178 -3.00 -3.73 -0.75
CA GLY A 178 -2.55 -4.15 0.59
C GLY A 178 -2.07 -5.58 0.67
N GLY A 179 -0.88 -5.78 1.25
CA GLY A 179 -0.38 -7.09 1.62
C GLY A 179 -0.44 -7.33 3.13
N SER A 180 -1.17 -8.35 3.57
CA SER A 180 -1.37 -8.75 4.99
C SER A 180 -1.72 -7.58 5.89
N GLY A 181 -2.71 -6.77 5.50
CA GLY A 181 -3.23 -5.67 6.28
C GLY A 181 -4.57 -5.97 6.94
N ALA A 182 -4.98 -5.13 7.88
CA ALA A 182 -6.27 -5.23 8.55
C ALA A 182 -6.78 -3.85 8.98
N ILE A 183 -8.10 -3.75 9.18
CA ILE A 183 -8.77 -2.55 9.69
C ILE A 183 -9.40 -2.82 11.06
N GLN A 184 -9.45 -1.83 11.94
CA GLN A 184 -10.01 -1.95 13.28
C GLN A 184 -11.53 -2.07 13.30
N ASP A 185 -12.20 -1.40 12.38
CA ASP A 185 -13.67 -1.41 12.29
C ASP A 185 -14.10 -1.57 10.83
N ILE A 186 -14.67 -2.74 10.54
CA ILE A 186 -15.16 -3.09 9.20
C ILE A 186 -16.32 -2.19 8.74
N ASN A 187 -17.11 -1.64 9.68
CA ASN A 187 -18.24 -0.78 9.37
C ASN A 187 -17.84 0.58 8.81
N LEU A 188 -16.56 0.96 8.89
CA LEU A 188 -16.03 2.14 8.21
C LEU A 188 -16.04 2.01 6.69
N ILE A 189 -16.06 0.77 6.18
CA ILE A 189 -16.16 0.46 4.75
C ILE A 189 -17.64 0.46 4.36
N THR A 190 -18.18 1.64 4.07
CA THR A 190 -19.57 1.80 3.61
C THR A 190 -19.64 1.84 2.08
N LYS A 191 -20.84 1.74 1.53
CA LYS A 191 -21.07 1.81 0.08
C LYS A 191 -20.55 3.11 -0.55
N GLU A 192 -20.62 4.21 0.20
CA GLU A 192 -20.20 5.56 -0.24
C GLU A 192 -18.69 5.76 -0.13
N LYS A 193 -18.05 5.15 0.89
CA LYS A 193 -16.62 5.27 1.13
C LYS A 193 -15.78 4.25 0.38
N ALA A 194 -16.35 3.09 0.04
CA ALA A 194 -15.63 2.00 -0.60
C ALA A 194 -14.92 2.44 -1.88
N ILE A 195 -13.65 2.08 -1.99
CA ILE A 195 -12.78 2.26 -3.15
C ILE A 195 -12.34 0.89 -3.67
N PRO A 196 -11.98 0.74 -4.95
CA PRO A 196 -11.44 -0.53 -5.47
C PRO A 196 -10.23 -1.01 -4.65
N MET A 197 -10.11 -2.33 -4.42
CA MET A 197 -9.03 -2.91 -3.64
C MET A 197 -8.40 -4.13 -4.30
N LEU A 198 -7.07 -4.24 -4.18
CA LEU A 198 -6.29 -5.46 -4.43
C LEU A 198 -5.62 -5.87 -3.12
N LEU A 199 -5.94 -7.04 -2.61
CA LEU A 199 -5.43 -7.56 -1.35
C LEU A 199 -4.73 -8.91 -1.54
N ALA A 200 -3.61 -9.13 -0.82
CA ALA A 200 -2.95 -10.44 -0.75
C ALA A 200 -2.70 -10.82 0.71
N HIS A 201 -2.96 -12.07 1.10
CA HIS A 201 -2.83 -12.49 2.48
C HIS A 201 -2.67 -14.01 2.60
N GLY A 202 -1.82 -14.47 3.51
CA GLY A 202 -1.78 -15.86 3.96
C GLY A 202 -2.95 -16.17 4.90
N ASN A 203 -3.72 -17.24 4.63
CA ASN A 203 -4.87 -17.56 5.49
C ASN A 203 -4.50 -18.07 6.89
N ASN A 204 -3.22 -18.34 7.12
CA ASN A 204 -2.67 -18.81 8.39
C ASN A 204 -1.74 -17.77 9.05
N ASP A 205 -1.93 -16.49 8.70
CA ASP A 205 -1.17 -15.38 9.27
C ASP A 205 -1.50 -15.20 10.78
N ASP A 206 -0.49 -15.38 11.63
CA ASP A 206 -0.58 -15.24 13.09
C ASP A 206 -0.18 -13.85 13.60
N THR A 207 0.27 -12.98 12.71
CA THR A 207 0.69 -11.60 12.99
C THR A 207 -0.45 -10.62 12.74
N VAL A 208 -0.99 -10.62 11.52
CA VAL A 208 -2.17 -9.84 11.15
C VAL A 208 -3.28 -10.82 10.77
N PRO A 209 -4.45 -10.80 11.41
CA PRO A 209 -5.48 -11.80 11.14
C PRO A 209 -5.97 -11.73 9.69
N TYR A 210 -6.09 -12.89 9.04
CA TYR A 210 -6.62 -13.01 7.67
C TYR A 210 -8.10 -12.63 7.57
N ALA A 211 -8.91 -13.08 8.54
CA ALA A 211 -10.32 -12.70 8.70
C ALA A 211 -10.50 -11.82 9.96
N ALA A 212 -11.61 -11.94 10.67
CA ALA A 212 -11.77 -11.30 11.96
C ALA A 212 -10.99 -12.07 13.04
N GLY A 213 -10.10 -11.41 13.75
CA GLY A 213 -9.28 -12.05 14.76
C GLY A 213 -8.46 -11.07 15.60
N SER A 214 -7.78 -11.59 16.63
CA SER A 214 -6.91 -10.75 17.44
C SER A 214 -5.55 -10.52 16.77
N HIS A 215 -5.10 -9.28 16.80
CA HIS A 215 -3.76 -8.92 16.34
C HIS A 215 -2.70 -9.75 17.08
N ARG A 216 -1.77 -10.35 16.31
CA ARG A 216 -0.71 -11.27 16.79
C ARG A 216 -1.22 -12.45 17.59
N SER A 217 -2.43 -12.92 17.27
CA SER A 217 -3.05 -14.04 18.00
C SER A 217 -3.07 -13.85 19.51
N CYS A 218 -3.12 -12.61 20.00
CA CYS A 218 -3.10 -12.31 21.43
C CYS A 218 -4.32 -12.89 22.14
N PRO A 219 -4.15 -13.49 23.32
CA PRO A 219 -5.26 -13.95 24.14
C PRO A 219 -6.09 -12.77 24.66
N THR A 220 -7.37 -12.97 24.91
CA THR A 220 -8.32 -11.92 25.28
C THR A 220 -8.00 -11.18 26.58
N ASN A 221 -7.20 -11.77 27.46
CA ASN A 221 -6.73 -11.18 28.70
C ASN A 221 -5.39 -10.46 28.58
N ALA A 222 -4.79 -10.37 27.38
CA ALA A 222 -3.55 -9.64 27.16
C ALA A 222 -3.83 -8.13 27.10
N SER A 223 -2.93 -7.31 27.66
CA SER A 223 -3.02 -5.84 27.61
C SER A 223 -2.99 -5.27 26.20
N GLY A 224 -2.32 -5.99 25.28
CA GLY A 224 -2.24 -5.65 23.87
C GLY A 224 -3.29 -6.35 23.00
N TRP A 225 -4.33 -6.96 23.58
CA TRP A 225 -5.39 -7.56 22.79
C TRP A 225 -6.14 -6.49 21.99
N MET A 226 -6.29 -6.76 20.69
CA MET A 226 -6.98 -5.87 19.76
C MET A 226 -7.61 -6.71 18.65
N ILE A 227 -8.91 -6.59 18.43
CA ILE A 227 -9.57 -7.23 17.30
C ILE A 227 -9.30 -6.43 16.02
N LEU A 228 -9.07 -7.14 14.92
CA LEU A 228 -8.89 -6.58 13.59
C LEU A 228 -9.67 -7.39 12.56
N PHE A 229 -10.00 -6.75 11.45
CA PHE A 229 -10.65 -7.34 10.30
C PHE A 229 -9.67 -7.35 9.13
N GLY A 230 -9.15 -8.52 8.81
CA GLY A 230 -8.15 -8.71 7.76
C GLY A 230 -8.74 -8.81 6.35
N SER A 231 -7.89 -9.14 5.41
CA SER A 231 -8.21 -9.09 3.97
C SER A 231 -9.44 -9.90 3.58
N TYR A 232 -9.68 -11.07 4.19
CA TYR A 232 -10.86 -11.90 3.87
C TYR A 232 -12.16 -11.31 4.45
N ALA A 233 -12.10 -10.71 5.63
CA ALA A 233 -13.25 -9.98 6.18
C ALA A 233 -13.62 -8.78 5.30
N VAL A 234 -12.60 -8.02 4.86
CA VAL A 234 -12.78 -6.90 3.94
C VAL A 234 -13.31 -7.36 2.59
N TYR A 235 -12.80 -8.48 2.06
CA TYR A 235 -13.28 -9.06 0.81
C TYR A 235 -14.79 -9.36 0.87
N ASN A 236 -15.26 -10.02 1.93
CA ASN A 236 -16.68 -10.32 2.12
C ASN A 236 -17.51 -9.02 2.23
N GLN A 237 -17.06 -8.05 3.01
CA GLN A 237 -17.73 -6.74 3.13
C GLN A 237 -17.86 -6.04 1.78
N MET A 238 -16.80 -6.04 0.97
CA MET A 238 -16.82 -5.42 -0.36
C MET A 238 -17.75 -6.18 -1.33
N GLN A 239 -17.82 -7.51 -1.24
CA GLN A 239 -18.78 -8.31 -2.02
C GLN A 239 -20.23 -7.98 -1.65
N ASP A 240 -20.55 -7.90 -0.35
CA ASP A 240 -21.90 -7.55 0.14
C ASP A 240 -22.31 -6.14 -0.31
N LEU A 241 -21.34 -5.22 -0.39
CA LEU A 241 -21.54 -3.86 -0.90
C LEU A 241 -21.56 -3.75 -2.44
N HIS A 242 -21.31 -4.86 -3.16
CA HIS A 242 -21.16 -4.91 -4.63
C HIS A 242 -20.09 -3.93 -5.15
N LYS A 243 -18.91 -3.94 -4.51
CA LYS A 243 -17.76 -3.09 -4.84
C LYS A 243 -16.60 -3.89 -5.41
N ASP A 244 -15.75 -3.20 -6.17
CA ASP A 244 -14.61 -3.81 -6.86
C ASP A 244 -13.55 -4.26 -5.85
N ILE A 245 -13.23 -5.54 -5.83
CA ILE A 245 -12.24 -6.18 -4.95
C ILE A 245 -11.59 -7.37 -5.62
N GLU A 246 -10.29 -7.49 -5.48
CA GLU A 246 -9.51 -8.68 -5.77
C GLU A 246 -8.80 -9.14 -4.51
N LEU A 247 -8.93 -10.43 -4.19
CA LEU A 247 -8.22 -11.06 -3.09
C LEU A 247 -7.34 -12.20 -3.62
N ILE A 248 -6.08 -12.20 -3.24
CA ILE A 248 -5.14 -13.32 -3.44
C ILE A 248 -4.92 -13.97 -2.08
N THR A 249 -5.32 -15.23 -1.94
CA THR A 249 -5.13 -16.01 -0.71
C THR A 249 -4.05 -17.05 -0.91
N PHE A 250 -3.05 -17.05 -0.02
CA PHE A 250 -2.05 -18.11 0.07
C PHE A 250 -2.50 -19.14 1.10
N CYS A 251 -3.04 -20.25 0.63
CA CYS A 251 -3.54 -21.34 1.48
C CYS A 251 -2.42 -22.03 2.25
N GLY A 252 -2.52 -22.06 3.59
CA GLY A 252 -1.47 -22.52 4.50
C GLY A 252 -0.35 -21.50 4.74
N GLY A 253 -0.33 -20.39 4.00
CA GLY A 253 0.67 -19.32 4.15
C GLY A 253 0.41 -18.45 5.36
N GLY A 254 1.48 -17.90 5.93
CA GLY A 254 1.48 -16.96 7.05
C GLY A 254 1.83 -15.54 6.60
N HIS A 255 2.42 -14.78 7.54
CA HIS A 255 2.80 -13.38 7.33
C HIS A 255 3.93 -13.17 6.30
N GLU A 256 4.66 -14.21 5.94
CA GLU A 256 5.72 -14.17 4.93
C GLU A 256 5.23 -13.78 3.53
N PHE A 257 3.92 -13.90 3.26
CA PHE A 257 3.32 -13.46 1.99
C PHE A 257 2.89 -11.99 1.98
N SER A 258 3.14 -11.25 3.07
CA SER A 258 2.76 -9.83 3.18
C SER A 258 3.36 -8.94 2.09
N GLY A 259 4.56 -9.25 1.61
CA GLY A 259 5.28 -8.51 0.55
C GLY A 259 4.96 -8.96 -0.87
N TYR A 260 4.21 -10.04 -1.08
CA TYR A 260 4.05 -10.68 -2.39
C TYR A 260 3.68 -9.72 -3.53
N LEU A 261 2.70 -8.83 -3.33
CA LEU A 261 2.26 -7.88 -4.36
C LEU A 261 3.36 -6.92 -4.81
N PHE A 262 4.34 -6.67 -3.97
CA PHE A 262 5.41 -5.70 -4.20
C PHE A 262 6.71 -6.35 -4.66
N HIS A 263 6.78 -7.68 -4.63
CA HIS A 263 7.90 -8.51 -5.09
C HIS A 263 7.49 -9.31 -6.33
N GLU A 264 7.11 -10.57 -6.15
CA GLU A 264 6.79 -11.48 -7.26
C GLU A 264 5.47 -11.14 -7.97
N GLY A 265 4.54 -10.48 -7.25
CA GLY A 265 3.20 -10.15 -7.70
C GLY A 265 3.03 -8.76 -8.32
N GLN A 266 4.11 -8.06 -8.67
CA GLN A 266 4.05 -6.67 -9.19
C GLN A 266 3.13 -6.53 -10.43
N GLN A 267 3.02 -7.60 -11.24
CA GLN A 267 2.14 -7.58 -12.40
C GLN A 267 0.65 -7.49 -12.01
N TYR A 268 0.22 -8.14 -10.91
CA TYR A 268 -1.15 -7.98 -10.40
C TYR A 268 -1.44 -6.53 -10.00
N VAL A 269 -0.46 -5.84 -9.41
CA VAL A 269 -0.60 -4.42 -9.07
C VAL A 269 -0.77 -3.57 -10.32
N LEU A 270 0.06 -3.81 -11.35
CA LEU A 270 -0.02 -3.09 -12.61
C LEU A 270 -1.38 -3.31 -13.30
N ASP A 271 -1.84 -4.55 -13.36
CA ASP A 271 -3.13 -4.91 -13.99
C ASP A 271 -4.30 -4.28 -13.21
N PHE A 272 -4.29 -4.36 -11.88
CA PHE A 272 -5.30 -3.73 -11.02
C PHE A 272 -5.39 -2.21 -11.24
N VAL A 273 -4.26 -1.52 -11.22
CA VAL A 273 -4.24 -0.06 -11.41
C VAL A 273 -4.77 0.32 -12.80
N ASN A 274 -4.37 -0.42 -13.85
CA ASN A 274 -4.90 -0.26 -15.20
C ASN A 274 -6.42 -0.49 -15.26
N ASP A 275 -6.90 -1.54 -14.64
CA ASP A 275 -8.33 -1.91 -14.64
C ASP A 275 -9.17 -0.85 -13.92
N VAL A 276 -8.71 -0.36 -12.77
CA VAL A 276 -9.37 0.74 -12.04
C VAL A 276 -9.40 2.03 -12.86
N LEU A 277 -8.31 2.38 -13.54
CA LEU A 277 -8.24 3.60 -14.36
C LEU A 277 -9.11 3.50 -15.63
N ASN A 278 -9.27 2.29 -16.16
CA ASN A 278 -10.15 2.00 -17.29
C ASN A 278 -11.63 1.80 -16.90
N GLY A 279 -11.96 1.92 -15.61
CA GLY A 279 -13.33 1.78 -15.11
C GLY A 279 -13.91 0.36 -15.19
N LYS A 280 -13.05 -0.65 -15.29
CA LYS A 280 -13.50 -2.05 -15.23
C LYS A 280 -14.13 -2.37 -13.88
N LYS A 281 -15.07 -3.32 -13.88
CA LYS A 281 -15.69 -3.88 -12.69
C LYS A 281 -15.15 -5.29 -12.46
N PHE A 282 -14.80 -5.58 -11.21
CA PHE A 282 -14.22 -6.86 -10.87
C PHE A 282 -14.55 -7.28 -9.44
N GLN A 283 -14.77 -8.56 -9.25
CA GLN A 283 -14.79 -9.23 -7.95
C GLN A 283 -14.13 -10.59 -8.17
N SER A 284 -12.94 -10.78 -7.65
CA SER A 284 -12.18 -12.02 -7.84
C SER A 284 -11.51 -12.50 -6.56
N HIS A 285 -11.40 -13.81 -6.42
CA HIS A 285 -10.67 -14.47 -5.37
C HIS A 285 -9.72 -15.50 -5.98
N LEU A 286 -8.44 -15.17 -6.04
CA LEU A 286 -7.38 -16.07 -6.48
C LEU A 286 -6.85 -16.86 -5.29
N ILE A 287 -6.84 -18.19 -5.42
CA ILE A 287 -6.40 -19.10 -4.37
C ILE A 287 -5.10 -19.76 -4.83
N ILE A 288 -4.03 -19.56 -4.07
CA ILE A 288 -2.70 -20.09 -4.35
C ILE A 288 -2.30 -21.04 -3.23
N PRO A 289 -2.07 -22.35 -3.50
CA PRO A 289 -1.51 -23.25 -2.52
C PRO A 289 -0.10 -22.84 -2.11
N SER A 290 0.18 -22.72 -0.80
CA SER A 290 1.51 -22.39 -0.30
C SER A 290 2.17 -23.68 0.10
N ASN A 291 2.41 -24.69 -0.30
CA ASN A 291 3.14 -25.91 0.14
C ASN A 291 3.37 -26.07 1.67
N LYS A 292 2.73 -25.21 2.49
CA LYS A 292 2.78 -25.22 3.94
C LYS A 292 1.47 -25.74 4.51
N LYS A 293 1.54 -26.69 5.45
CA LYS A 293 0.38 -27.13 6.23
C LYS A 293 0.32 -26.24 7.49
N GLY A 294 -0.57 -25.26 7.48
CA GLY A 294 -0.85 -24.43 8.65
C GLY A 294 -1.82 -25.07 9.64
N LYS A 295 -1.88 -24.51 10.85
CA LYS A 295 -2.80 -24.96 11.91
C LYS A 295 -4.29 -24.84 11.56
N ASP A 296 -4.62 -23.94 10.63
CA ASP A 296 -5.99 -23.60 10.22
C ASP A 296 -6.34 -24.08 8.80
N SER A 297 -5.62 -25.07 8.25
CA SER A 297 -5.86 -25.58 6.89
C SER A 297 -7.29 -26.11 6.65
N GLY A 298 -8.02 -26.53 7.67
CA GLY A 298 -9.43 -26.95 7.57
C GLY A 298 -10.47 -25.87 7.87
N LYS A 299 -10.06 -24.61 8.11
CA LYS A 299 -11.00 -23.54 8.48
C LYS A 299 -11.67 -22.89 7.26
N TYR A 300 -11.03 -22.98 6.11
CA TYR A 300 -11.52 -22.40 4.86
C TYR A 300 -11.63 -23.49 3.79
N LEU A 301 -12.85 -23.89 3.44
CA LEU A 301 -13.13 -24.98 2.47
C LEU A 301 -12.47 -24.77 1.11
N PHE A 302 -12.24 -23.52 0.71
CA PHE A 302 -11.54 -23.20 -0.55
C PHE A 302 -10.03 -23.45 -0.50
N CYS A 303 -9.48 -23.82 0.65
CA CYS A 303 -8.08 -24.19 0.84
C CYS A 303 -7.84 -25.70 1.01
N GLU A 304 -8.89 -26.53 0.88
CA GLU A 304 -8.82 -27.99 0.99
C GLU A 304 -8.35 -28.67 -0.29
#